data_67f28b118c1ede5e8a694ccc32f71ff4
#
_entry.id   67f28b118c1ede5e8a694ccc32f71ff4
#
_cell.length_a   1.000
_cell.length_b   1.000
_cell.length_c   1.000
_cell.angle_alpha   90.00
_cell.angle_beta   90.00
_cell.angle_gamma   90.00
#
_symmetry.space_group_name_H-M   'P 1'
#
loop_
_entity.id
_entity.type
_entity.pdbx_description
1 polymer ?
#
loop_
_entity_poly.entity_id
_entity_poly.type
_entity_poly.pdbx_seq_one_letter_code
_entity_poly.pdbx_strand_id
1 'polypeptide(L)'
;NPTIDVLTLNPAEPTLNDSLSCYAESSDVDGDTPTLSFSFTNQNTGSTFTPTTTSTNLGTLDVSSTDADYDHVLTCSVTATDTDGGTVSDSINTTIVNTSPVFDQGATITPSTVEIGTNVECSAVASDPDDGVSSLSYIWQVNGSQVSTGPTWTVNSVDASVGDSLICTAIAVDFEGNSTTSTSASSTISNTVPVVSDVLLNNLSPYTNDVLTVSGTTFDFNGDSVTLSYEWHVIDATNGGQDIII
;
A
#
# COMPACT_ATOMS: atom_id res chain seq x y z
N ASN A 1 44.38 9.67 -35.24
CA ASN A 1 43.73 9.13 -34.04
C ASN A 1 42.37 9.78 -33.85
N PRO A 2 41.36 8.99 -33.45
CA PRO A 2 40.02 9.52 -33.25
C PRO A 2 39.93 10.44 -32.03
N THR A 3 38.83 11.22 -31.96
CA THR A 3 38.41 12.02 -30.82
C THR A 3 37.00 11.63 -30.43
N ILE A 4 36.66 11.71 -29.13
CA ILE A 4 35.29 11.61 -28.64
C ILE A 4 34.79 13.05 -28.48
N ASP A 5 33.80 13.44 -29.27
CA ASP A 5 33.31 14.82 -29.36
C ASP A 5 32.13 15.07 -28.42
N VAL A 6 31.31 14.02 -28.19
CA VAL A 6 30.17 14.02 -27.29
C VAL A 6 30.13 12.74 -26.48
N LEU A 7 29.85 12.86 -25.19
CA LEU A 7 29.58 11.71 -24.30
C LEU A 7 28.52 12.12 -23.30
N THR A 8 27.38 11.40 -23.27
CA THR A 8 26.25 11.69 -22.39
C THR A 8 25.64 10.42 -21.82
N LEU A 9 25.09 10.52 -20.61
CA LEU A 9 24.27 9.50 -19.95
C LEU A 9 22.85 10.01 -19.75
N ASN A 10 21.86 9.15 -19.96
CA ASN A 10 20.45 9.44 -19.74
C ASN A 10 19.70 8.20 -19.20
N PRO A 11 18.92 8.31 -18.12
CA PRO A 11 18.68 9.51 -17.30
C PRO A 11 19.94 9.95 -16.56
N ALA A 12 19.99 11.23 -16.16
CA ALA A 12 21.13 11.77 -15.38
C ALA A 12 21.13 11.29 -13.92
N GLU A 13 19.95 10.93 -13.41
CA GLU A 13 19.70 10.36 -12.08
C GLU A 13 18.87 9.09 -12.26
N PRO A 14 19.50 7.95 -12.62
CA PRO A 14 18.79 6.70 -12.80
C PRO A 14 18.39 6.09 -11.45
N THR A 15 17.26 5.40 -11.45
CA THR A 15 16.81 4.51 -10.35
C THR A 15 17.08 3.04 -10.73
N LEU A 16 16.89 2.11 -9.78
CA LEU A 16 16.82 0.70 -10.14
C LEU A 16 15.64 0.45 -11.08
N ASN A 17 15.84 -0.47 -12.05
CA ASN A 17 14.93 -0.81 -13.15
C ASN A 17 14.83 0.24 -14.28
N ASP A 18 15.62 1.32 -14.24
CA ASP A 18 15.75 2.21 -15.39
C ASP A 18 16.64 1.60 -16.48
N SER A 19 16.40 2.03 -17.72
CA SER A 19 17.30 1.76 -18.84
C SER A 19 18.26 2.94 -19.02
N LEU A 20 19.52 2.75 -18.63
CA LEU A 20 20.57 3.75 -18.72
C LEU A 20 21.17 3.76 -20.12
N SER A 21 21.08 4.89 -20.81
CA SER A 21 21.59 5.09 -22.17
C SER A 21 22.87 5.91 -22.16
N CYS A 22 23.92 5.37 -22.75
CA CYS A 22 25.20 6.05 -22.97
C CYS A 22 25.33 6.38 -24.46
N TYR A 23 25.35 7.66 -24.79
CA TYR A 23 25.48 8.16 -26.17
C TYR A 23 26.82 8.84 -26.37
N ALA A 24 27.48 8.53 -27.51
CA ALA A 24 28.74 9.18 -27.87
C ALA A 24 28.78 9.52 -29.37
N GLU A 25 29.49 10.60 -29.68
CA GLU A 25 29.89 10.96 -31.04
C GLU A 25 31.43 11.00 -31.12
N SER A 26 31.98 10.60 -32.25
CA SER A 26 33.42 10.62 -32.48
C SER A 26 33.73 11.12 -33.88
N SER A 27 34.87 11.74 -34.02
CA SER A 27 35.46 12.17 -35.31
C SER A 27 36.93 11.78 -35.42
N ASP A 28 37.43 11.78 -36.64
CA ASP A 28 38.87 11.61 -36.93
C ASP A 28 39.36 12.65 -37.92
N VAL A 29 40.55 13.23 -37.65
CA VAL A 29 41.15 14.28 -38.46
C VAL A 29 41.42 13.84 -39.90
N ASP A 30 41.71 12.54 -40.09
CA ASP A 30 42.00 11.96 -41.39
C ASP A 30 40.74 11.66 -42.21
N GLY A 31 39.53 11.88 -41.61
CA GLY A 31 38.25 11.74 -42.26
C GLY A 31 37.63 10.34 -42.17
N ASP A 32 38.25 9.44 -41.41
CA ASP A 32 37.71 8.12 -41.11
C ASP A 32 36.47 8.22 -40.17
N THR A 33 35.63 7.21 -40.23
CA THR A 33 34.51 7.09 -39.26
C THR A 33 34.94 6.09 -38.19
N PRO A 34 35.26 6.55 -36.96
CA PRO A 34 35.65 5.65 -35.89
C PRO A 34 34.53 4.68 -35.49
N THR A 35 34.89 3.49 -35.05
CA THR A 35 33.94 2.53 -34.46
C THR A 35 33.91 2.72 -32.95
N LEU A 36 32.72 2.85 -32.38
CA LEU A 36 32.51 3.00 -30.93
C LEU A 36 32.20 1.66 -30.27
N SER A 37 32.83 1.43 -29.12
CA SER A 37 32.51 0.32 -28.22
C SER A 37 32.17 0.86 -26.83
N PHE A 38 31.18 0.28 -26.18
CA PHE A 38 30.65 0.71 -24.90
C PHE A 38 30.79 -0.38 -23.85
N SER A 39 31.08 0.00 -22.63
CA SER A 39 31.00 -0.87 -21.44
C SER A 39 30.49 -0.09 -20.23
N PHE A 40 29.83 -0.77 -19.32
CA PHE A 40 29.40 -0.19 -18.04
C PHE A 40 30.16 -0.85 -16.90
N THR A 41 30.49 -0.08 -15.87
CA THR A 41 31.16 -0.57 -14.66
C THR A 41 30.50 -0.02 -13.44
N ASN A 42 30.13 -0.89 -12.49
CA ASN A 42 29.74 -0.49 -11.15
C ASN A 42 31.01 -0.23 -10.34
N GLN A 43 31.25 1.01 -9.95
CA GLN A 43 32.46 1.42 -9.23
C GLN A 43 32.51 0.88 -7.79
N ASN A 44 31.36 0.59 -7.19
CA ASN A 44 31.26 0.11 -5.82
C ASN A 44 31.61 -1.38 -5.71
N THR A 45 31.24 -2.18 -6.73
CA THR A 45 31.50 -3.63 -6.77
C THR A 45 32.66 -4.02 -7.65
N GLY A 46 33.07 -3.17 -8.61
CA GLY A 46 34.03 -3.45 -9.67
C GLY A 46 33.46 -4.36 -10.77
N SER A 47 32.19 -4.66 -10.76
CA SER A 47 31.54 -5.48 -11.80
C SER A 47 31.43 -4.70 -13.09
N THR A 48 31.68 -5.38 -14.21
CA THR A 48 31.58 -4.82 -15.56
C THR A 48 30.44 -5.50 -16.33
N PHE A 49 29.68 -4.70 -17.08
CA PHE A 49 28.52 -5.14 -17.84
C PHE A 49 28.71 -4.79 -19.32
N THR A 50 28.32 -5.72 -20.17
CA THR A 50 28.17 -5.43 -21.60
C THR A 50 26.81 -4.75 -21.81
N PRO A 51 26.72 -3.77 -22.73
CA PRO A 51 25.44 -3.16 -23.07
C PRO A 51 24.35 -4.19 -23.43
N THR A 52 23.14 -4.00 -22.96
CA THR A 52 21.97 -4.83 -23.31
C THR A 52 21.61 -4.66 -24.78
N THR A 53 21.70 -3.42 -25.29
CA THR A 53 21.59 -3.11 -26.72
C THR A 53 22.69 -2.14 -27.13
N THR A 54 23.14 -2.26 -28.37
CA THR A 54 24.14 -1.35 -28.97
C THR A 54 23.71 -0.93 -30.36
N SER A 55 23.96 0.32 -30.68
CA SER A 55 23.95 0.84 -32.04
C SER A 55 25.26 1.58 -32.30
N THR A 56 25.42 2.21 -33.47
CA THR A 56 26.68 2.89 -33.84
C THR A 56 27.14 3.89 -32.79
N ASN A 57 26.20 4.62 -32.14
CA ASN A 57 26.47 5.74 -31.22
C ASN A 57 25.88 5.53 -29.82
N LEU A 58 25.26 4.39 -29.52
CA LEU A 58 24.51 4.17 -28.33
C LEU A 58 24.75 2.80 -27.71
N GLY A 59 25.06 2.76 -26.43
CA GLY A 59 25.03 1.58 -25.58
C GLY A 59 23.99 1.76 -24.48
N THR A 60 23.15 0.75 -24.20
CA THR A 60 22.15 0.77 -23.13
C THR A 60 22.42 -0.31 -22.11
N LEU A 61 22.12 -0.03 -20.85
CA LEU A 61 22.15 -0.98 -19.74
C LEU A 61 20.81 -0.90 -19.01
N ASP A 62 20.09 -2.01 -18.90
CA ASP A 62 18.93 -2.11 -18.02
C ASP A 62 19.45 -2.38 -16.61
N VAL A 63 19.35 -1.37 -15.76
CA VAL A 63 19.88 -1.41 -14.38
C VAL A 63 18.97 -2.28 -13.53
N SER A 64 19.53 -3.32 -12.92
CA SER A 64 18.79 -4.22 -12.05
C SER A 64 19.42 -4.27 -10.64
N SER A 65 18.68 -4.72 -9.65
CA SER A 65 19.16 -4.93 -8.28
C SER A 65 20.24 -6.02 -8.17
N THR A 66 20.44 -6.83 -9.22
CA THR A 66 21.57 -7.77 -9.29
C THR A 66 22.86 -7.10 -9.76
N ASP A 67 22.76 -5.98 -10.44
CA ASP A 67 23.87 -5.26 -11.06
C ASP A 67 24.33 -4.07 -10.23
N ALA A 68 23.39 -3.42 -9.53
CA ALA A 68 23.64 -2.23 -8.76
C ALA A 68 22.66 -2.13 -7.57
N ASP A 69 22.98 -1.25 -6.63
CA ASP A 69 22.15 -0.84 -5.51
C ASP A 69 22.01 0.68 -5.55
N TYR A 70 21.08 1.26 -4.76
CA TYR A 70 21.05 2.71 -4.66
C TYR A 70 22.38 3.23 -4.10
N ASP A 71 22.72 4.49 -4.35
CA ASP A 71 24.02 5.13 -4.04
C ASP A 71 25.24 4.52 -4.75
N HIS A 72 25.04 3.47 -5.57
CA HIS A 72 26.12 2.96 -6.40
C HIS A 72 26.40 3.90 -7.58
N VAL A 73 27.69 4.06 -7.91
CA VAL A 73 28.15 4.82 -9.05
C VAL A 73 28.35 3.90 -10.26
N LEU A 74 27.59 4.15 -11.32
CA LEU A 74 27.76 3.50 -12.62
C LEU A 74 28.56 4.39 -13.56
N THR A 75 29.57 3.81 -14.18
CA THR A 75 30.42 4.46 -15.19
C THR A 75 30.14 3.84 -16.55
N CYS A 76 29.77 4.67 -17.53
CA CYS A 76 29.88 4.28 -18.94
C CYS A 76 31.27 4.66 -19.46
N SER A 77 31.95 3.69 -20.02
CA SER A 77 33.22 3.90 -20.76
C SER A 77 33.00 3.64 -22.24
N VAL A 78 33.47 4.55 -23.04
CA VAL A 78 33.43 4.47 -24.50
C VAL A 78 34.86 4.43 -25.06
N THR A 79 35.09 3.60 -26.06
CA THR A 79 36.35 3.57 -26.84
C THR A 79 36.01 3.76 -28.29
N ALA A 80 36.61 4.78 -28.91
CA ALA A 80 36.58 5.00 -30.35
C ALA A 80 37.87 4.42 -30.98
N THR A 81 37.71 3.65 -32.07
CA THR A 81 38.80 3.02 -32.80
C THR A 81 38.69 3.41 -34.27
N ASP A 82 39.77 3.97 -34.84
CA ASP A 82 39.85 4.27 -36.26
C ASP A 82 40.25 3.03 -37.12
N THR A 83 40.25 3.18 -38.42
CA THR A 83 40.55 2.07 -39.37
C THR A 83 42.02 1.63 -39.33
N ASP A 84 42.92 2.49 -38.86
CA ASP A 84 44.33 2.24 -38.71
C ASP A 84 44.75 1.64 -37.36
N GLY A 85 43.74 1.48 -36.45
CA GLY A 85 43.93 0.87 -35.13
C GLY A 85 44.28 1.89 -34.03
N GLY A 86 44.23 3.19 -34.30
CA GLY A 86 44.32 4.23 -33.29
C GLY A 86 43.08 4.25 -32.39
N THR A 87 43.26 4.46 -31.09
CA THR A 87 42.19 4.41 -30.12
C THR A 87 42.23 5.61 -29.19
N VAL A 88 41.02 6.05 -28.75
CA VAL A 88 40.82 6.99 -27.66
C VAL A 88 39.64 6.49 -26.80
N SER A 89 39.72 6.70 -25.49
CA SER A 89 38.65 6.33 -24.56
C SER A 89 38.27 7.52 -23.70
N ASP A 90 36.99 7.57 -23.33
CA ASP A 90 36.43 8.54 -22.39
C ASP A 90 35.37 7.84 -21.53
N SER A 91 34.98 8.47 -20.42
CA SER A 91 34.00 7.91 -19.50
C SER A 91 33.17 8.99 -18.81
N ILE A 92 31.94 8.62 -18.46
CA ILE A 92 30.98 9.46 -17.74
C ILE A 92 30.27 8.63 -16.65
N ASN A 93 30.02 9.25 -15.50
CA ASN A 93 29.43 8.59 -14.33
C ASN A 93 28.03 9.12 -14.06
N THR A 94 27.24 8.27 -13.42
CA THR A 94 26.01 8.64 -12.74
C THR A 94 25.89 7.85 -11.43
N THR A 95 25.09 8.36 -10.48
CA THR A 95 24.78 7.66 -9.24
C THR A 95 23.33 7.18 -9.29
N ILE A 96 23.10 5.92 -8.89
CA ILE A 96 21.75 5.38 -8.74
C ILE A 96 21.08 6.09 -7.57
N VAL A 97 19.95 6.73 -7.84
CA VAL A 97 19.18 7.43 -6.79
C VAL A 97 18.10 6.51 -6.21
N ASN A 98 17.77 6.77 -4.94
CA ASN A 98 16.72 6.04 -4.24
C ASN A 98 15.36 6.22 -4.89
N THR A 99 14.53 5.19 -4.90
CA THR A 99 13.11 5.25 -5.25
C THR A 99 12.25 5.33 -3.99
N SER A 100 11.04 5.84 -4.12
CA SER A 100 10.08 5.78 -3.02
C SER A 100 9.29 4.47 -3.07
N PRO A 101 8.81 3.98 -1.90
CA PRO A 101 7.98 2.78 -1.86
C PRO A 101 6.74 2.89 -2.75
N VAL A 102 6.28 1.76 -3.25
CA VAL A 102 5.05 1.65 -4.04
C VAL A 102 4.07 0.70 -3.34
N PHE A 103 2.77 0.95 -3.50
CA PHE A 103 1.75 0.05 -2.98
C PHE A 103 1.38 -1.00 -4.03
N ASP A 104 1.70 -2.27 -3.74
CA ASP A 104 1.26 -3.43 -4.53
C ASP A 104 -0.23 -3.70 -4.30
N GLN A 105 -0.71 -3.41 -3.08
CA GLN A 105 -2.12 -3.42 -2.72
C GLN A 105 -2.41 -2.19 -1.86
N GLY A 106 -3.34 -1.36 -2.30
CA GLY A 106 -3.83 -0.21 -1.54
C GLY A 106 -4.55 -0.62 -0.25
N ALA A 107 -4.91 0.39 0.56
CA ALA A 107 -5.60 0.13 1.82
C ALA A 107 -6.91 -0.64 1.63
N THR A 108 -7.20 -1.55 2.57
CA THR A 108 -8.47 -2.29 2.66
C THR A 108 -8.98 -2.27 4.09
N ILE A 109 -10.31 -2.26 4.29
CA ILE A 109 -10.96 -2.29 5.60
C ILE A 109 -11.64 -3.66 5.80
N THR A 110 -11.39 -4.28 6.94
CA THR A 110 -12.02 -5.54 7.35
C THR A 110 -12.58 -5.39 8.78
N PRO A 111 -13.81 -5.85 9.06
CA PRO A 111 -14.81 -6.38 8.13
C PRO A 111 -15.38 -5.29 7.20
N SER A 112 -16.01 -5.71 6.09
CA SER A 112 -16.63 -4.79 5.13
C SER A 112 -17.88 -4.10 5.67
N THR A 113 -18.62 -4.75 6.59
CA THR A 113 -19.72 -4.15 7.32
C THR A 113 -19.20 -3.56 8.62
N VAL A 114 -19.39 -2.26 8.79
CA VAL A 114 -18.89 -1.50 9.93
C VAL A 114 -20.06 -0.89 10.68
N GLU A 115 -20.07 -1.10 12.00
CA GLU A 115 -21.08 -0.59 12.93
C GLU A 115 -20.37 0.05 14.13
N ILE A 116 -21.09 0.83 14.93
CA ILE A 116 -20.56 1.30 16.23
C ILE A 116 -20.24 0.08 17.10
N GLY A 117 -19.04 0.04 17.67
CA GLY A 117 -18.53 -1.08 18.47
C GLY A 117 -17.71 -2.10 17.63
N THR A 118 -17.72 -2.02 16.30
CA THR A 118 -16.91 -2.90 15.45
C THR A 118 -15.42 -2.59 15.62
N ASN A 119 -14.61 -3.62 15.83
CA ASN A 119 -13.16 -3.51 15.70
C ASN A 119 -12.79 -3.70 14.22
N VAL A 120 -12.31 -2.65 13.59
CA VAL A 120 -11.90 -2.63 12.19
C VAL A 120 -10.39 -2.77 12.07
N GLU A 121 -9.95 -3.45 11.01
CA GLU A 121 -8.55 -3.57 10.63
C GLU A 121 -8.35 -2.92 9.27
N CYS A 122 -7.26 -2.16 9.15
CA CYS A 122 -6.76 -1.63 7.89
C CYS A 122 -5.50 -2.39 7.49
N SER A 123 -5.45 -2.87 6.26
CA SER A 123 -4.29 -3.56 5.71
C SER A 123 -3.94 -3.03 4.32
N ALA A 124 -2.65 -3.04 4.00
CA ALA A 124 -2.10 -2.70 2.70
C ALA A 124 -0.81 -3.48 2.48
N VAL A 125 -0.36 -3.59 1.24
CA VAL A 125 0.93 -4.21 0.89
C VAL A 125 1.73 -3.20 0.10
N ALA A 126 2.97 -2.96 0.52
CA ALA A 126 3.90 -2.07 -0.16
C ALA A 126 5.24 -2.78 -0.34
N SER A 127 5.95 -2.42 -1.40
CA SER A 127 7.30 -2.86 -1.72
C SER A 127 8.14 -1.66 -2.11
N ASP A 128 9.45 -1.84 -2.06
CA ASP A 128 10.42 -0.88 -2.55
C ASP A 128 11.49 -1.60 -3.37
N PRO A 129 11.85 -1.10 -4.56
CA PRO A 129 12.82 -1.76 -5.43
C PRO A 129 14.25 -1.78 -4.89
N ASP A 130 14.61 -0.80 -4.05
CA ASP A 130 16.00 -0.58 -3.65
C ASP A 130 16.36 -1.34 -2.37
N ASP A 131 15.65 -1.08 -1.28
CA ASP A 131 16.05 -1.50 0.06
C ASP A 131 14.87 -2.01 0.91
N GLY A 132 13.66 -1.97 0.35
CA GLY A 132 12.43 -2.40 1.00
C GLY A 132 11.77 -1.33 1.87
N VAL A 133 10.61 -1.69 2.42
CA VAL A 133 9.80 -0.80 3.24
C VAL A 133 10.24 -0.88 4.70
N SER A 134 10.71 0.24 5.27
CA SER A 134 11.14 0.31 6.67
C SER A 134 9.97 0.37 7.64
N SER A 135 8.87 1.02 7.24
CA SER A 135 7.66 1.10 8.07
C SER A 135 6.39 1.24 7.25
N LEU A 136 5.31 0.66 7.79
CA LEU A 136 3.95 0.80 7.27
C LEU A 136 3.06 1.32 8.41
N SER A 137 2.40 2.44 8.20
CA SER A 137 1.52 3.08 9.18
C SER A 137 0.15 3.37 8.58
N TYR A 138 -0.86 3.56 9.45
CA TYR A 138 -2.25 3.72 9.03
C TYR A 138 -2.90 4.90 9.72
N ILE A 139 -3.79 5.59 9.00
CA ILE A 139 -4.58 6.71 9.49
C ILE A 139 -6.06 6.39 9.28
N TRP A 140 -6.84 6.54 10.35
CA TRP A 140 -8.29 6.42 10.32
C TRP A 140 -8.94 7.79 10.36
N GLN A 141 -9.92 8.00 9.50
CA GLN A 141 -10.68 9.23 9.40
C GLN A 141 -12.18 8.94 9.37
N VAL A 142 -12.95 9.80 10.04
CA VAL A 142 -14.41 9.84 9.93
C VAL A 142 -14.79 11.19 9.34
N ASN A 143 -15.52 11.17 8.22
CA ASN A 143 -15.91 12.37 7.46
C ASN A 143 -14.73 13.32 7.17
N GLY A 144 -13.53 12.75 6.92
CA GLY A 144 -12.30 13.49 6.63
C GLY A 144 -11.53 13.99 7.86
N SER A 145 -12.06 13.83 9.08
CA SER A 145 -11.35 14.16 10.32
C SER A 145 -10.63 12.94 10.87
N GLN A 146 -9.33 13.06 11.19
CA GLN A 146 -8.57 11.97 11.77
C GLN A 146 -9.08 11.62 13.17
N VAL A 147 -9.36 10.34 13.39
CA VAL A 147 -9.87 9.79 14.66
C VAL A 147 -8.90 8.84 15.34
N SER A 148 -8.05 8.13 14.55
CA SER A 148 -7.10 7.17 15.09
C SER A 148 -5.91 6.96 14.16
N THR A 149 -4.89 6.23 14.66
CA THR A 149 -3.75 5.71 13.89
C THR A 149 -3.50 4.26 14.25
N GLY A 150 -2.73 3.57 13.39
CA GLY A 150 -2.41 2.15 13.56
C GLY A 150 -3.34 1.22 12.79
N PRO A 151 -3.00 -0.08 12.75
CA PRO A 151 -3.66 -1.05 11.88
C PRO A 151 -5.09 -1.37 12.31
N THR A 152 -5.47 -1.14 13.56
CA THR A 152 -6.81 -1.43 14.07
C THR A 152 -7.40 -0.23 14.82
N TRP A 153 -8.73 -0.12 14.77
CA TRP A 153 -9.49 0.86 15.53
C TRP A 153 -10.86 0.28 15.90
N THR A 154 -11.34 0.59 17.11
CA THR A 154 -12.72 0.26 17.48
C THR A 154 -13.60 1.48 17.25
N VAL A 155 -14.55 1.34 16.35
CA VAL A 155 -15.51 2.42 16.01
C VAL A 155 -16.34 2.74 17.23
N ASN A 156 -16.31 3.98 17.68
CA ASN A 156 -17.01 4.41 18.90
C ASN A 156 -17.98 5.56 18.60
N SER A 157 -18.99 5.71 19.46
CA SER A 157 -20.06 6.72 19.29
C SER A 157 -19.65 8.16 19.63
N VAL A 158 -18.41 8.38 20.09
CA VAL A 158 -17.87 9.73 20.34
C VAL A 158 -17.36 10.33 19.03
N ASP A 159 -16.70 9.50 18.22
CA ASP A 159 -16.00 9.93 17.01
C ASP A 159 -16.83 9.67 15.73
N ALA A 160 -17.86 8.82 15.81
CA ALA A 160 -18.60 8.35 14.65
C ALA A 160 -20.10 8.16 14.92
N SER A 161 -20.91 8.33 13.89
CA SER A 161 -22.36 8.14 13.88
C SER A 161 -22.78 7.25 12.71
N VAL A 162 -23.99 6.70 12.77
CA VAL A 162 -24.60 5.97 11.65
C VAL A 162 -24.68 6.87 10.41
N GLY A 163 -24.26 6.36 9.28
CA GLY A 163 -24.22 7.08 8.00
C GLY A 163 -22.91 7.81 7.73
N ASP A 164 -22.02 7.93 8.70
CA ASP A 164 -20.72 8.54 8.51
C ASP A 164 -19.81 7.70 7.59
N SER A 165 -18.93 8.38 6.86
CA SER A 165 -17.90 7.75 6.03
C SER A 165 -16.65 7.48 6.85
N LEU A 166 -16.32 6.20 7.03
CA LEU A 166 -15.05 5.75 7.59
C LEU A 166 -14.04 5.56 6.47
N ILE A 167 -12.85 6.11 6.64
CA ILE A 167 -11.75 6.02 5.68
C ILE A 167 -10.50 5.51 6.39
N CYS A 168 -9.80 4.57 5.76
CA CYS A 168 -8.43 4.19 6.12
C CYS A 168 -7.47 4.51 4.98
N THR A 169 -6.30 5.05 5.33
CA THR A 169 -5.19 5.32 4.41
C THR A 169 -3.90 4.74 5.01
N ALA A 170 -3.09 4.07 4.20
CA ALA A 170 -1.78 3.58 4.59
C ALA A 170 -0.67 4.51 4.08
N ILE A 171 0.44 4.59 4.84
CA ILE A 171 1.65 5.32 4.48
C ILE A 171 2.81 4.35 4.62
N ALA A 172 3.54 4.13 3.54
CA ALA A 172 4.79 3.37 3.50
C ALA A 172 5.98 4.32 3.51
N VAL A 173 7.03 3.97 4.24
CA VAL A 173 8.29 4.72 4.32
C VAL A 173 9.44 3.75 4.07
N ASP A 174 10.43 4.13 3.25
CA ASP A 174 11.67 3.39 3.03
C ASP A 174 12.71 3.64 4.14
N PHE A 175 13.90 3.08 4.00
CA PHE A 175 14.99 3.26 4.98
C PHE A 175 15.64 4.64 4.88
N GLU A 176 15.54 5.33 3.74
CA GLU A 176 16.03 6.69 3.48
C GLU A 176 15.05 7.77 3.94
N GLY A 177 13.81 7.40 4.29
CA GLY A 177 12.77 8.28 4.79
C GLY A 177 11.85 8.85 3.72
N ASN A 178 11.92 8.38 2.46
CA ASN A 178 10.93 8.71 1.44
C ASN A 178 9.62 7.98 1.74
N SER A 179 8.52 8.58 1.35
CA SER A 179 7.22 8.04 1.71
C SER A 179 6.21 8.11 0.57
N THR A 180 5.34 7.10 0.52
CA THR A 180 4.19 7.05 -0.39
C THR A 180 2.92 6.78 0.40
N THR A 181 1.83 7.40 -0.05
CA THR A 181 0.50 7.22 0.53
C THR A 181 -0.34 6.34 -0.39
N SER A 182 -1.02 5.34 0.18
CA SER A 182 -1.89 4.43 -0.58
C SER A 182 -3.15 5.10 -1.09
N THR A 183 -3.84 4.44 -2.02
CA THR A 183 -5.27 4.67 -2.23
C THR A 183 -6.03 4.37 -0.94
N SER A 184 -6.98 5.24 -0.57
CA SER A 184 -7.78 5.06 0.64
C SER A 184 -8.87 4.01 0.43
N ALA A 185 -9.11 3.20 1.47
CA ALA A 185 -10.32 2.39 1.57
C ALA A 185 -11.41 3.17 2.32
N SER A 186 -12.67 2.94 1.96
CA SER A 186 -13.80 3.58 2.64
C SER A 186 -14.93 2.60 2.91
N SER A 187 -15.66 2.83 4.01
CA SER A 187 -16.89 2.13 4.39
C SER A 187 -17.87 3.13 4.98
N THR A 188 -19.17 2.84 4.89
CA THR A 188 -20.19 3.62 5.59
C THR A 188 -20.56 2.91 6.88
N ILE A 189 -20.67 3.67 7.98
CA ILE A 189 -21.05 3.14 9.29
C ILE A 189 -22.56 2.82 9.27
N SER A 190 -22.85 1.53 9.48
CA SER A 190 -24.21 1.00 9.45
C SER A 190 -24.87 1.09 10.84
N ASN A 191 -26.18 1.04 10.85
CA ASN A 191 -26.97 0.94 12.09
C ASN A 191 -26.77 -0.44 12.75
N THR A 192 -26.64 -0.45 14.07
CA THR A 192 -26.69 -1.65 14.88
C THR A 192 -28.12 -2.07 15.15
N VAL A 193 -28.36 -3.36 15.31
CA VAL A 193 -29.66 -3.85 15.81
C VAL A 193 -29.67 -3.80 17.33
N PRO A 194 -30.79 -3.43 17.96
CA PRO A 194 -30.89 -3.41 19.42
C PRO A 194 -30.80 -4.82 20.00
N VAL A 195 -30.28 -4.89 21.21
CA VAL A 195 -30.18 -6.15 21.98
C VAL A 195 -31.18 -6.09 23.14
N VAL A 196 -31.89 -7.19 23.34
CA VAL A 196 -32.75 -7.41 24.51
C VAL A 196 -32.04 -8.42 25.41
N SER A 197 -31.89 -8.06 26.69
CA SER A 197 -31.32 -8.93 27.72
C SER A 197 -32.17 -8.96 28.97
N ASP A 198 -31.83 -9.86 29.91
CA ASP A 198 -32.42 -9.96 31.24
C ASP A 198 -33.96 -10.00 31.23
N VAL A 199 -34.52 -10.78 30.30
CA VAL A 199 -35.98 -11.02 30.28
C VAL A 199 -36.37 -11.88 31.47
N LEU A 200 -37.10 -11.29 32.39
CA LEU A 200 -37.50 -11.91 33.67
C LEU A 200 -39.01 -11.91 33.83
N LEU A 201 -39.53 -13.07 34.24
CA LEU A 201 -40.89 -13.24 34.67
C LEU A 201 -40.95 -13.16 36.21
N ASN A 202 -41.90 -12.41 36.77
CA ASN A 202 -42.01 -12.21 38.22
C ASN A 202 -42.35 -13.52 38.98
N ASN A 203 -43.01 -14.49 38.34
CA ASN A 203 -43.40 -15.77 38.95
C ASN A 203 -43.27 -16.88 37.91
N LEU A 204 -42.42 -17.88 38.20
CA LEU A 204 -42.20 -19.07 37.35
C LEU A 204 -43.09 -20.23 37.62
N SER A 205 -43.94 -20.17 38.68
CA SER A 205 -44.89 -21.22 39.07
C SER A 205 -46.24 -20.59 39.47
N PRO A 206 -46.90 -19.90 38.53
CA PRO A 206 -48.09 -19.17 38.83
C PRO A 206 -49.32 -20.06 39.08
N TYR A 207 -50.21 -19.60 39.97
CA TYR A 207 -51.55 -20.17 40.15
C TYR A 207 -52.55 -19.45 39.26
N THR A 208 -53.72 -20.06 39.08
CA THR A 208 -54.85 -19.40 38.45
C THR A 208 -55.19 -18.10 39.23
N ASN A 209 -55.29 -16.98 38.56
CA ASN A 209 -55.54 -15.64 39.10
C ASN A 209 -54.25 -14.88 39.57
N ASP A 210 -53.06 -15.44 39.44
CA ASP A 210 -51.84 -14.63 39.66
C ASP A 210 -51.65 -13.60 38.53
N VAL A 211 -51.13 -12.45 38.91
CA VAL A 211 -50.75 -11.43 37.96
C VAL A 211 -49.30 -11.67 37.55
N LEU A 212 -49.07 -11.93 36.26
CA LEU A 212 -47.76 -12.08 35.71
C LEU A 212 -47.30 -10.75 35.12
N THR A 213 -46.04 -10.44 35.40
CA THR A 213 -45.35 -9.28 34.83
C THR A 213 -44.02 -9.73 34.25
N VAL A 214 -43.66 -9.17 33.12
CA VAL A 214 -42.36 -9.38 32.48
C VAL A 214 -41.57 -8.09 32.46
N SER A 215 -40.29 -8.18 32.66
CA SER A 215 -39.34 -7.08 32.47
C SER A 215 -38.18 -7.54 31.57
N GLY A 216 -37.59 -6.60 30.88
CA GLY A 216 -36.37 -6.80 30.08
C GLY A 216 -35.59 -5.53 30.02
N THR A 217 -34.29 -5.65 29.77
CA THR A 217 -33.39 -4.53 29.49
C THR A 217 -33.07 -4.48 28.02
N THR A 218 -32.87 -3.29 27.49
CA THR A 218 -32.48 -3.07 26.09
C THR A 218 -31.21 -2.26 26.02
N PHE A 219 -30.43 -2.54 25.03
CA PHE A 219 -29.23 -1.77 24.71
C PHE A 219 -29.11 -1.67 23.19
N ASP A 220 -28.71 -0.49 22.72
CA ASP A 220 -28.34 -0.24 21.34
C ASP A 220 -26.96 0.40 21.29
N PHE A 221 -26.05 -0.14 20.50
CA PHE A 221 -24.64 0.31 20.46
C PHE A 221 -24.47 1.71 19.86
N ASN A 222 -25.35 2.10 18.95
CA ASN A 222 -25.32 3.46 18.38
C ASN A 222 -26.19 4.47 19.16
N GLY A 223 -26.84 4.03 20.26
CA GLY A 223 -27.56 4.88 21.17
C GLY A 223 -29.00 5.20 20.78
N ASP A 224 -29.56 4.46 19.83
CA ASP A 224 -30.96 4.62 19.42
C ASP A 224 -31.92 4.25 20.53
N SER A 225 -33.07 4.94 20.53
CA SER A 225 -34.14 4.64 21.46
C SER A 225 -34.83 3.33 21.11
N VAL A 226 -34.83 2.39 22.05
CA VAL A 226 -35.45 1.07 21.86
C VAL A 226 -36.78 1.00 22.57
N THR A 227 -37.81 0.52 21.86
CA THR A 227 -39.15 0.25 22.45
C THR A 227 -39.32 -1.26 22.58
N LEU A 228 -39.68 -1.71 23.81
CA LEU A 228 -40.03 -3.10 24.07
C LEU A 228 -41.49 -3.33 23.78
N SER A 229 -41.79 -4.44 23.11
CA SER A 229 -43.12 -5.03 23.02
C SER A 229 -43.09 -6.44 23.57
N TYR A 230 -44.20 -6.86 24.12
CA TYR A 230 -44.32 -8.17 24.75
C TYR A 230 -45.50 -8.90 24.14
N GLU A 231 -45.35 -10.20 23.95
CA GLU A 231 -46.37 -11.13 23.51
C GLU A 231 -46.44 -12.29 24.53
N TRP A 232 -47.63 -12.63 24.98
CA TRP A 232 -47.83 -13.69 25.93
C TRP A 232 -48.33 -14.95 25.21
N HIS A 233 -47.75 -16.07 25.55
CA HIS A 233 -48.10 -17.36 25.02
C HIS A 233 -48.48 -18.32 26.16
N VAL A 234 -49.55 -19.02 25.98
CA VAL A 234 -49.94 -20.14 26.87
C VAL A 234 -49.83 -21.44 26.09
N ILE A 235 -48.99 -22.36 26.57
CA ILE A 235 -48.86 -23.68 26.00
C ILE A 235 -49.71 -24.67 26.81
N ASP A 236 -50.85 -25.11 26.26
CA ASP A 236 -51.71 -26.10 26.89
C ASP A 236 -51.13 -27.50 26.76
N ALA A 237 -50.43 -27.95 27.82
CA ALA A 237 -49.82 -29.28 27.86
C ALA A 237 -50.85 -30.41 27.84
N THR A 238 -52.13 -30.16 28.14
CA THR A 238 -53.20 -31.18 28.16
C THR A 238 -53.86 -31.37 26.80
N ASN A 239 -53.69 -30.41 25.88
CA ASN A 239 -54.29 -30.42 24.56
C ASN A 239 -53.23 -30.48 23.43
N GLY A 240 -52.22 -31.34 23.63
CA GLY A 240 -51.21 -31.61 22.62
C GLY A 240 -50.19 -30.46 22.39
N GLY A 241 -50.05 -29.53 23.35
CA GLY A 241 -49.10 -28.46 23.29
C GLY A 241 -49.52 -27.34 22.34
N GLN A 242 -50.82 -27.04 22.22
CA GLN A 242 -51.30 -25.88 21.45
C GLN A 242 -50.77 -24.58 22.05
N ASP A 243 -50.20 -23.77 21.21
CA ASP A 243 -49.74 -22.41 21.54
C ASP A 243 -50.89 -21.43 21.31
N ILE A 244 -51.27 -20.68 22.36
CA ILE A 244 -52.35 -19.69 22.33
C ILE A 244 -51.77 -18.33 22.68
N ILE A 245 -51.81 -17.39 21.75
CA ILE A 245 -51.48 -15.99 21.98
C ILE A 245 -52.62 -15.37 22.76
N ILE A 246 -52.31 -14.66 23.87
CA ILE A 246 -53.28 -13.98 24.73
C ILE A 246 -52.94 -12.51 24.94
#